data_290ab05e8f805e1af81737f727981c3b
#
_entry.id   290ab05e8f805e1af81737f727981c3b
#
_cell.length_a   1.000
_cell.length_b   1.000
_cell.length_c   1.000
_cell.angle_alpha   90.00
_cell.angle_beta   90.00
_cell.angle_gamma   90.00
#
_symmetry.space_group_name_H-M   'P 1'
#
loop_
_entity.id
_entity.type
_entity.pdbx_description
1 polymer ?
#
loop_
_entity_poly.entity_id
_entity_poly.type
_entity_poly.pdbx_seq_one_letter_code
_entity_poly.pdbx_strand_id
1 'polypeptide(L)'
;MGDSVTLRALRPEDRAARQRHGWHAEIERGYGSTTVTRAMGDDEVEQWYAHWELAADEPNRIHWVLDLEGEAVGAAFLHAINAEDRRARYAIGLYDPAFFGRGLGQQATRLVLQHAFETLMLHRVDLRVLDFNHRAIATYRACGFVEEGRERETCFLDGRWYDDVVMAVLEHEFAVARGGRRET
;
A
#
# COMPACT_ATOMS: atom_id res chain seq x y z
N MET A 1 11.36 1.34 22.24
CA MET A 1 11.42 0.54 21.03
C MET A 1 10.38 1.14 20.09
N GLY A 2 10.74 1.47 18.85
CA GLY A 2 9.75 1.99 17.89
C GLY A 2 8.90 0.84 17.36
N ASP A 3 7.68 1.16 16.93
CA ASP A 3 6.79 0.21 16.27
C ASP A 3 7.49 -0.47 15.08
N SER A 4 7.38 -1.78 14.97
CA SER A 4 7.95 -2.57 13.87
C SER A 4 6.84 -3.33 13.16
N VAL A 5 6.57 -2.99 11.89
CA VAL A 5 5.62 -3.70 11.06
C VAL A 5 6.30 -4.87 10.34
N THR A 6 5.60 -5.99 10.22
CA THR A 6 5.98 -7.13 9.39
C THR A 6 4.94 -7.39 8.31
N LEU A 7 5.33 -8.13 7.26
CA LEU A 7 4.44 -8.55 6.18
C LEU A 7 4.15 -10.04 6.31
N ARG A 8 2.89 -10.42 6.25
CA ARG A 8 2.46 -11.82 6.29
C ARG A 8 1.23 -12.10 5.44
N ALA A 9 0.96 -13.37 5.22
CA ALA A 9 -0.30 -13.80 4.61
C ALA A 9 -1.52 -13.46 5.48
N LEU A 10 -2.69 -13.39 4.84
CA LEU A 10 -3.99 -13.26 5.48
C LEU A 10 -4.27 -14.47 6.39
N ARG A 11 -4.91 -14.22 7.53
CA ARG A 11 -5.33 -15.24 8.49
C ARG A 11 -6.82 -15.08 8.83
N PRO A 12 -7.52 -16.15 9.23
CA PRO A 12 -8.93 -16.06 9.64
C PRO A 12 -9.20 -15.02 10.74
N GLU A 13 -8.25 -14.82 11.65
CA GLU A 13 -8.33 -13.88 12.78
C GLU A 13 -8.34 -12.42 12.34
N ASP A 14 -7.85 -12.13 11.13
CA ASP A 14 -7.78 -10.76 10.59
C ASP A 14 -9.17 -10.16 10.34
N ARG A 15 -10.21 -11.01 10.21
CA ARG A 15 -11.62 -10.56 10.16
C ARG A 15 -11.97 -9.68 11.35
N ALA A 16 -11.62 -10.14 12.56
CA ALA A 16 -11.92 -9.41 13.78
C ALA A 16 -11.17 -8.06 13.86
N ALA A 17 -9.91 -8.03 13.43
CA ALA A 17 -9.15 -6.79 13.36
C ALA A 17 -9.77 -5.84 12.32
N ARG A 18 -10.07 -6.32 11.09
CA ARG A 18 -10.67 -5.52 10.03
C ARG A 18 -12.03 -4.96 10.43
N GLN A 19 -12.85 -5.76 11.13
CA GLN A 19 -14.17 -5.33 11.64
C GLN A 19 -14.03 -4.21 12.67
N ARG A 20 -13.10 -4.34 13.63
CA ARG A 20 -12.85 -3.30 14.65
C ARG A 20 -12.42 -1.97 14.03
N HIS A 21 -11.51 -2.02 13.06
CA HIS A 21 -11.05 -0.81 12.37
C HIS A 21 -12.14 -0.19 11.49
N GLY A 22 -13.03 -0.98 10.91
CA GLY A 22 -14.14 -0.49 10.11
C GLY A 22 -13.71 0.31 8.88
N TRP A 23 -14.56 1.27 8.48
CA TRP A 23 -14.35 2.22 7.40
C TRP A 23 -14.02 3.60 7.96
N HIS A 24 -13.02 4.26 7.41
CA HIS A 24 -12.64 5.61 7.81
C HIS A 24 -12.65 6.55 6.62
N ALA A 25 -13.46 7.61 6.68
CA ALA A 25 -13.61 8.59 5.61
C ALA A 25 -12.27 9.18 5.15
N GLU A 26 -11.32 9.42 6.06
CA GLU A 26 -9.99 9.94 5.73
C GLU A 26 -9.17 8.95 4.91
N ILE A 27 -9.26 7.64 5.21
CA ILE A 27 -8.56 6.59 4.48
C ILE A 27 -9.19 6.43 3.10
N GLU A 28 -10.52 6.26 3.06
CA GLU A 28 -11.27 6.05 1.83
C GLU A 28 -11.12 7.23 0.87
N ARG A 29 -11.07 8.45 1.40
CA ARG A 29 -10.77 9.65 0.61
C ARG A 29 -9.43 9.54 -0.11
N GLY A 30 -8.41 8.95 0.52
CA GLY A 30 -7.10 8.71 -0.09
C GLY A 30 -7.14 7.78 -1.32
N TYR A 31 -8.22 7.02 -1.47
CA TYR A 31 -8.52 6.16 -2.62
C TYR A 31 -9.58 6.72 -3.57
N GLY A 32 -10.01 7.97 -3.36
CA GLY A 32 -11.04 8.61 -4.20
C GLY A 32 -12.47 8.18 -3.86
N SER A 33 -12.72 7.68 -2.66
CA SER A 33 -14.03 7.27 -2.19
C SER A 33 -14.63 8.26 -1.19
N THR A 34 -15.96 8.37 -1.17
CA THR A 34 -16.74 9.24 -0.26
C THR A 34 -17.40 8.46 0.88
N THR A 35 -16.80 7.37 1.32
CA THR A 35 -17.32 6.58 2.42
C THR A 35 -17.30 7.37 3.74
N VAL A 36 -18.31 7.14 4.58
CA VAL A 36 -18.37 7.70 5.94
C VAL A 36 -17.63 6.80 6.93
N THR A 37 -17.11 7.39 8.01
CA THR A 37 -16.53 6.63 9.10
C THR A 37 -17.59 5.82 9.83
N ARG A 38 -17.47 4.51 9.87
CA ARG A 38 -18.39 3.58 10.52
C ARG A 38 -17.75 2.21 10.76
N ALA A 39 -18.33 1.45 11.64
CA ALA A 39 -17.98 0.03 11.79
C ALA A 39 -18.26 -0.76 10.48
N MET A 40 -17.51 -1.82 10.26
CA MET A 40 -17.77 -2.77 9.18
C MET A 40 -18.78 -3.82 9.68
N GLY A 41 -19.84 -4.08 8.90
CA GLY A 41 -20.82 -5.13 9.22
C GLY A 41 -20.24 -6.53 8.97
N ASP A 42 -20.89 -7.55 9.57
CA ASP A 42 -20.44 -8.96 9.47
C ASP A 42 -20.35 -9.42 8.00
N ASP A 43 -21.38 -9.14 7.19
CA ASP A 43 -21.39 -9.51 5.76
C ASP A 43 -20.28 -8.79 4.98
N GLU A 44 -19.97 -7.54 5.31
CA GLU A 44 -18.89 -6.79 4.65
C GLU A 44 -17.51 -7.35 4.98
N VAL A 45 -17.31 -7.77 6.23
CA VAL A 45 -16.05 -8.41 6.65
C VAL A 45 -15.86 -9.75 5.95
N GLU A 46 -16.91 -10.56 5.81
CA GLU A 46 -16.83 -11.84 5.08
C GLU A 46 -16.57 -11.61 3.58
N GLN A 47 -17.22 -10.63 2.97
CA GLN A 47 -16.96 -10.27 1.56
C GLN A 47 -15.54 -9.76 1.36
N TRP A 48 -15.04 -8.93 2.28
CA TRP A 48 -13.66 -8.46 2.27
C TRP A 48 -12.67 -9.63 2.36
N TYR A 49 -12.90 -10.56 3.29
CA TYR A 49 -12.03 -11.71 3.48
C TYR A 49 -12.05 -12.66 2.26
N ALA A 50 -13.24 -12.99 1.76
CA ALA A 50 -13.40 -13.84 0.58
C ALA A 50 -12.73 -13.22 -0.68
N HIS A 51 -12.84 -11.89 -0.85
CA HIS A 51 -12.16 -11.19 -1.94
C HIS A 51 -10.63 -11.37 -1.85
N TRP A 52 -10.07 -11.34 -0.65
CA TRP A 52 -8.65 -11.53 -0.44
C TRP A 52 -8.20 -12.97 -0.66
N GLU A 53 -8.99 -13.96 -0.23
CA GLU A 53 -8.71 -15.37 -0.51
C GLU A 53 -8.69 -15.64 -2.02
N LEU A 54 -9.69 -15.17 -2.75
CA LEU A 54 -9.75 -15.31 -4.21
C LEU A 54 -8.58 -14.63 -4.90
N ALA A 55 -8.21 -13.44 -4.45
CA ALA A 55 -7.11 -12.69 -5.04
C ALA A 55 -5.73 -13.32 -4.73
N ALA A 56 -5.60 -14.19 -3.73
CA ALA A 56 -4.36 -14.91 -3.44
C ALA A 56 -3.97 -15.91 -4.54
N ASP A 57 -4.94 -16.39 -5.31
CA ASP A 57 -4.72 -17.32 -6.41
C ASP A 57 -4.44 -16.62 -7.76
N GLU A 58 -4.48 -15.28 -7.81
CA GLU A 58 -4.17 -14.52 -9.03
C GLU A 58 -2.67 -14.55 -9.32
N PRO A 59 -2.21 -15.06 -10.48
CA PRO A 59 -0.78 -15.30 -10.76
C PRO A 59 0.04 -13.99 -10.90
N ASN A 60 -0.64 -12.86 -11.14
CA ASN A 60 -0.01 -11.55 -11.33
C ASN A 60 -0.23 -10.59 -10.16
N ARG A 61 -0.53 -11.15 -8.97
CA ARG A 61 -0.80 -10.39 -7.75
C ARG A 61 -0.19 -11.06 -6.54
N ILE A 62 0.33 -10.25 -5.63
CA ILE A 62 0.76 -10.67 -4.29
C ILE A 62 0.22 -9.65 -3.30
N HIS A 63 -0.31 -10.15 -2.16
CA HIS A 63 -0.76 -9.29 -1.10
C HIS A 63 -0.23 -9.72 0.25
N TRP A 64 -0.08 -8.74 1.12
CA TRP A 64 0.34 -8.91 2.50
C TRP A 64 -0.57 -8.15 3.45
N VAL A 65 -0.82 -8.75 4.57
CA VAL A 65 -1.31 -8.06 5.76
C VAL A 65 -0.12 -7.35 6.41
N LEU A 66 -0.31 -6.11 6.78
CA LEU A 66 0.61 -5.37 7.65
C LEU A 66 0.31 -5.79 9.08
N ASP A 67 1.25 -6.50 9.68
CA ASP A 67 1.15 -6.99 11.06
C ASP A 67 1.95 -6.09 12.00
N LEU A 68 1.29 -5.60 13.02
CA LEU A 68 1.89 -4.86 14.11
C LEU A 68 1.63 -5.61 15.41
N GLU A 69 2.65 -6.27 15.96
CA GLU A 69 2.58 -7.02 17.21
C GLU A 69 1.44 -8.07 17.26
N GLY A 70 1.15 -8.70 16.12
CA GLY A 70 0.09 -9.71 15.96
C GLY A 70 -1.26 -9.16 15.51
N GLU A 71 -1.42 -7.85 15.40
CA GLU A 71 -2.64 -7.20 14.89
C GLU A 71 -2.51 -6.79 13.42
N ALA A 72 -3.55 -7.08 12.63
CA ALA A 72 -3.66 -6.62 11.25
C ALA A 72 -4.04 -5.13 11.23
N VAL A 73 -3.09 -4.28 10.81
CA VAL A 73 -3.24 -2.80 10.82
C VAL A 73 -3.36 -2.20 9.43
N GLY A 74 -3.26 -3.01 8.40
CA GLY A 74 -3.31 -2.54 7.01
C GLY A 74 -2.99 -3.65 6.02
N ALA A 75 -2.83 -3.26 4.77
CA ALA A 75 -2.55 -4.15 3.67
C ALA A 75 -1.61 -3.54 2.64
N ALA A 76 -0.80 -4.35 1.98
CA ALA A 76 0.03 -3.95 0.86
C ALA A 76 -0.09 -4.95 -0.29
N PHE A 77 0.08 -4.47 -1.52
CA PHE A 77 -0.11 -5.26 -2.73
C PHE A 77 0.98 -4.97 -3.74
N LEU A 78 1.40 -6.02 -4.45
CA LEU A 78 1.93 -5.92 -5.80
C LEU A 78 0.91 -6.53 -6.75
N HIS A 79 0.51 -5.80 -7.78
CA HIS A 79 -0.44 -6.27 -8.78
C HIS A 79 0.00 -5.87 -10.19
N ALA A 80 -0.68 -6.40 -11.21
CA ALA A 80 -0.26 -6.25 -12.60
C ALA A 80 1.22 -6.64 -12.78
N ILE A 81 1.64 -7.70 -12.08
CA ILE A 81 3.00 -8.22 -12.19
C ILE A 81 3.19 -8.75 -13.61
N ASN A 82 4.18 -8.21 -14.30
CA ASN A 82 4.59 -8.63 -15.65
C ASN A 82 6.03 -9.14 -15.57
N ALA A 83 6.20 -10.46 -15.74
CA ALA A 83 7.51 -11.10 -15.64
C ALA A 83 8.42 -10.77 -16.85
N GLU A 84 7.86 -10.53 -18.04
CA GLU A 84 8.62 -10.20 -19.24
C GLU A 84 9.24 -8.79 -19.12
N ASP A 85 8.43 -7.81 -18.72
CA ASP A 85 8.87 -6.43 -18.49
C ASP A 85 9.51 -6.25 -17.10
N ARG A 86 9.49 -7.27 -16.26
CA ARG A 86 9.99 -7.24 -14.88
C ARG A 86 9.45 -6.05 -14.09
N ARG A 87 8.14 -5.82 -14.12
CA ARG A 87 7.47 -4.70 -13.45
C ARG A 87 6.24 -5.12 -12.67
N ALA A 88 5.86 -4.30 -11.69
CA ALA A 88 4.61 -4.43 -10.96
C ALA A 88 4.09 -3.05 -10.53
N ARG A 89 2.79 -3.00 -10.21
CA ARG A 89 2.18 -1.84 -9.55
C ARG A 89 2.03 -2.10 -8.06
N TYR A 90 2.37 -1.09 -7.26
CA TYR A 90 2.29 -1.12 -5.81
C TYR A 90 1.09 -0.36 -5.29
N ALA A 91 0.47 -0.88 -4.23
CA ALA A 91 -0.54 -0.18 -3.44
C ALA A 91 -0.41 -0.55 -1.95
N ILE A 92 -0.78 0.37 -1.07
CA ILE A 92 -0.77 0.18 0.38
C ILE A 92 -1.90 0.97 1.04
N GLY A 93 -2.51 0.39 2.09
CA GLY A 93 -3.46 1.07 2.95
C GLY A 93 -3.35 0.66 4.40
N LEU A 94 -3.47 1.62 5.29
CA LEU A 94 -3.70 1.37 6.71
C LEU A 94 -5.20 1.31 6.99
N TYR A 95 -5.62 0.58 8.02
CA TYR A 95 -7.04 0.40 8.32
C TYR A 95 -7.61 1.49 9.22
N ASP A 96 -6.75 2.23 9.94
CA ASP A 96 -7.17 3.24 10.90
C ASP A 96 -6.24 4.47 10.83
N PRO A 97 -6.78 5.71 10.83
CA PRO A 97 -5.98 6.93 10.90
C PRO A 97 -5.08 7.02 12.15
N ALA A 98 -5.43 6.32 13.24
CA ALA A 98 -4.59 6.24 14.45
C ALA A 98 -3.20 5.64 14.18
N PHE A 99 -3.02 4.95 13.07
CA PHE A 99 -1.72 4.42 12.63
C PHE A 99 -0.89 5.42 11.81
N PHE A 100 -1.44 6.58 11.46
CA PHE A 100 -0.72 7.60 10.72
C PHE A 100 0.40 8.25 11.54
N GLY A 101 1.45 8.72 10.86
CA GLY A 101 2.57 9.38 11.52
C GLY A 101 3.53 8.47 12.29
N ARG A 102 3.22 7.17 12.44
CA ARG A 102 4.05 6.18 13.16
C ARG A 102 5.13 5.53 12.29
N GLY A 103 5.25 5.91 11.03
CA GLY A 103 6.24 5.36 10.08
C GLY A 103 5.91 3.97 9.52
N LEU A 104 4.76 3.38 9.87
CA LEU A 104 4.38 2.02 9.46
C LEU A 104 4.28 1.88 7.94
N GLY A 105 3.65 2.85 7.26
CA GLY A 105 3.55 2.85 5.80
C GLY A 105 4.92 2.87 5.12
N GLN A 106 5.87 3.64 5.64
CA GLN A 106 7.23 3.70 5.11
C GLN A 106 7.99 2.39 5.33
N GLN A 107 7.85 1.77 6.51
CA GLN A 107 8.45 0.46 6.80
C GLN A 107 7.89 -0.62 5.88
N ALA A 108 6.56 -0.71 5.76
CA ALA A 108 5.88 -1.69 4.91
C ALA A 108 6.28 -1.50 3.44
N THR A 109 6.30 -0.26 2.93
CA THR A 109 6.73 0.04 1.56
C THR A 109 8.15 -0.48 1.29
N ARG A 110 9.10 -0.26 2.21
CA ARG A 110 10.47 -0.76 2.06
C ARG A 110 10.55 -2.28 2.05
N LEU A 111 9.78 -2.97 2.88
CA LEU A 111 9.71 -4.43 2.90
C LEU A 111 9.16 -4.99 1.57
N VAL A 112 8.09 -4.37 1.04
CA VAL A 112 7.54 -4.77 -0.27
C VAL A 112 8.54 -4.52 -1.40
N LEU A 113 9.22 -3.36 -1.43
CA LEU A 113 10.24 -3.08 -2.42
C LEU A 113 11.43 -4.04 -2.33
N GLN A 114 11.83 -4.40 -1.11
CA GLN A 114 12.85 -5.42 -0.92
C GLN A 114 12.42 -6.76 -1.53
N HIS A 115 11.21 -7.21 -1.28
CA HIS A 115 10.67 -8.43 -1.88
C HIS A 115 10.59 -8.32 -3.41
N ALA A 116 10.12 -7.19 -3.93
CA ALA A 116 9.99 -6.94 -5.36
C ALA A 116 11.34 -7.05 -6.09
N PHE A 117 12.39 -6.44 -5.56
CA PHE A 117 13.69 -6.38 -6.23
C PHE A 117 14.61 -7.57 -5.90
N GLU A 118 14.58 -8.10 -4.67
CA GLU A 118 15.49 -9.16 -4.24
C GLU A 118 14.92 -10.57 -4.42
N THR A 119 13.59 -10.75 -4.38
CA THR A 119 12.94 -12.07 -4.50
C THR A 119 12.30 -12.25 -5.88
N LEU A 120 11.50 -11.28 -6.33
CA LEU A 120 10.82 -11.34 -7.62
C LEU A 120 11.71 -10.85 -8.77
N MET A 121 12.88 -10.29 -8.46
CA MET A 121 13.86 -9.79 -9.46
C MET A 121 13.23 -8.78 -10.42
N LEU A 122 12.28 -7.97 -9.96
CA LEU A 122 11.66 -6.93 -10.77
C LEU A 122 12.68 -5.83 -11.08
N HIS A 123 12.48 -5.14 -12.20
CA HIS A 123 13.26 -3.98 -12.60
C HIS A 123 12.59 -2.67 -12.16
N ARG A 124 11.24 -2.65 -12.11
CA ARG A 124 10.46 -1.45 -11.87
C ARG A 124 9.25 -1.72 -10.98
N VAL A 125 9.00 -0.84 -10.02
CA VAL A 125 7.76 -0.78 -9.26
C VAL A 125 7.17 0.61 -9.43
N ASP A 126 5.93 0.70 -9.93
CA ASP A 126 5.20 1.95 -10.07
C ASP A 126 3.99 2.02 -9.14
N LEU A 127 3.45 3.22 -8.96
CA LEU A 127 2.22 3.49 -8.24
C LEU A 127 1.51 4.73 -8.80
N ARG A 128 0.22 4.85 -8.42
CA ARG A 128 -0.57 6.07 -8.60
C ARG A 128 -1.07 6.54 -7.25
N VAL A 129 -1.10 7.84 -7.06
CA VAL A 129 -1.57 8.48 -5.84
C VAL A 129 -2.26 9.80 -6.16
N LEU A 130 -3.43 10.03 -5.57
CA LEU A 130 -4.16 11.27 -5.77
C LEU A 130 -3.33 12.47 -5.30
N ASP A 131 -3.32 13.53 -6.08
CA ASP A 131 -2.43 14.69 -5.91
C ASP A 131 -2.60 15.42 -4.58
N PHE A 132 -3.78 15.34 -3.97
CA PHE A 132 -4.03 15.89 -2.63
C PHE A 132 -3.55 14.98 -1.48
N ASN A 133 -3.16 13.73 -1.75
CA ASN A 133 -2.67 12.82 -0.72
C ASN A 133 -1.17 13.04 -0.42
N HIS A 134 -0.86 14.26 0.05
CA HIS A 134 0.52 14.69 0.31
C HIS A 134 1.27 13.79 1.28
N ARG A 135 0.56 13.17 2.25
CA ARG A 135 1.15 12.23 3.22
C ARG A 135 1.68 10.97 2.51
N ALA A 136 0.88 10.38 1.62
CA ALA A 136 1.29 9.20 0.86
C ALA A 136 2.44 9.54 -0.09
N ILE A 137 2.35 10.68 -0.82
CA ILE A 137 3.41 11.14 -1.72
C ILE A 137 4.73 11.32 -0.97
N ALA A 138 4.70 11.94 0.22
CA ALA A 138 5.90 12.12 1.05
C ALA A 138 6.47 10.75 1.51
N THR A 139 5.62 9.80 1.87
CA THR A 139 6.02 8.43 2.24
C THR A 139 6.71 7.73 1.07
N TYR A 140 6.15 7.81 -0.14
CA TYR A 140 6.73 7.17 -1.33
C TYR A 140 8.07 7.79 -1.71
N ARG A 141 8.18 9.13 -1.71
CA ARG A 141 9.46 9.82 -1.93
C ARG A 141 10.54 9.39 -0.92
N ALA A 142 10.17 9.23 0.35
CA ALA A 142 11.09 8.76 1.40
C ALA A 142 11.48 7.27 1.25
N CYS A 143 10.78 6.51 0.40
CA CYS A 143 11.11 5.15 0.00
C CYS A 143 11.86 5.04 -1.33
N GLY A 144 12.14 6.17 -1.99
CA GLY A 144 12.90 6.21 -3.22
C GLY A 144 12.07 6.35 -4.50
N PHE A 145 10.73 6.45 -4.40
CA PHE A 145 9.91 6.71 -5.58
C PHE A 145 10.14 8.13 -6.12
N VAL A 146 10.26 8.22 -7.43
CA VAL A 146 10.40 9.46 -8.21
C VAL A 146 9.09 9.74 -8.95
N GLU A 147 8.62 10.99 -8.96
CA GLU A 147 7.48 11.42 -9.76
C GLU A 147 7.86 11.44 -11.23
N GLU A 148 7.11 10.75 -12.07
CA GLU A 148 7.35 10.65 -13.52
C GLU A 148 6.34 11.45 -14.34
N GLY A 149 5.20 11.80 -13.74
CA GLY A 149 4.17 12.59 -14.42
C GLY A 149 2.84 12.57 -13.68
N ARG A 150 1.82 13.07 -14.38
CA ARG A 150 0.44 13.13 -13.88
C ARG A 150 -0.54 12.65 -14.91
N GLU A 151 -1.50 11.88 -14.47
CA GLU A 151 -2.70 11.57 -15.22
C GLU A 151 -3.79 12.54 -14.76
N ARG A 152 -4.25 13.40 -15.69
CA ARG A 152 -5.18 14.47 -15.34
C ARG A 152 -6.59 13.96 -15.16
N GLU A 153 -7.29 14.50 -14.14
CA GLU A 153 -8.74 14.35 -13.92
C GLU A 153 -9.18 12.86 -13.84
N THR A 154 -8.40 12.05 -13.13
CA THR A 154 -8.66 10.60 -12.98
C THR A 154 -9.69 10.29 -11.91
N CYS A 155 -9.90 11.19 -10.95
CA CYS A 155 -10.81 11.00 -9.82
C CYS A 155 -11.77 12.17 -9.68
N PHE A 156 -13.09 11.90 -9.66
CA PHE A 156 -14.11 12.89 -9.32
C PHE A 156 -14.57 12.69 -7.89
N LEU A 157 -14.28 13.66 -7.03
CA LEU A 157 -14.57 13.59 -5.60
C LEU A 157 -15.04 14.96 -5.09
N ASP A 158 -16.10 14.97 -4.29
CA ASP A 158 -16.67 16.19 -3.69
C ASP A 158 -16.93 17.34 -4.70
N GLY A 159 -17.40 16.99 -5.90
CA GLY A 159 -17.77 17.95 -6.93
C GLY A 159 -16.60 18.53 -7.75
N ARG A 160 -15.38 17.98 -7.61
CA ARG A 160 -14.22 18.40 -8.40
C ARG A 160 -13.37 17.22 -8.89
N TRP A 161 -12.61 17.44 -9.96
CA TRP A 161 -11.66 16.50 -10.50
C TRP A 161 -10.30 16.65 -9.81
N TYR A 162 -9.62 15.52 -9.65
CA TYR A 162 -8.27 15.42 -9.11
C TYR A 162 -7.38 14.60 -10.04
N ASP A 163 -6.10 14.87 -10.01
CA ASP A 163 -5.11 14.16 -10.80
C ASP A 163 -4.51 12.99 -10.01
N ASP A 164 -4.05 11.96 -10.74
CA ASP A 164 -3.12 11.00 -10.19
C ASP A 164 -1.68 11.44 -10.46
N VAL A 165 -0.86 11.47 -9.43
CA VAL A 165 0.59 11.55 -9.53
C VAL A 165 1.11 10.14 -9.79
N VAL A 166 1.80 9.95 -10.91
CA VAL A 166 2.45 8.68 -11.28
C VAL A 166 3.86 8.69 -10.72
N MET A 167 4.21 7.69 -9.91
CA MET A 167 5.54 7.57 -9.33
C MET A 167 6.10 6.17 -9.55
N ALA A 168 7.42 6.06 -9.65
CA ALA A 168 8.11 4.78 -9.78
C ALA A 168 9.45 4.77 -9.06
N VAL A 169 9.95 3.57 -8.80
CA VAL A 169 11.31 3.30 -8.34
C VAL A 169 11.90 2.16 -9.16
N LEU A 170 13.15 2.29 -9.55
CA LEU A 170 13.91 1.29 -10.31
C LEU A 170 14.86 0.50 -9.39
N GLU A 171 15.18 -0.74 -9.76
CA GLU A 171 16.01 -1.65 -8.94
C GLU A 171 17.34 -1.02 -8.52
N HIS A 172 18.00 -0.30 -9.43
CA HIS A 172 19.30 0.32 -9.14
C HIS A 172 19.18 1.55 -8.22
N GLU A 173 18.06 2.29 -8.26
CA GLU A 173 17.79 3.42 -7.36
C GLU A 173 17.56 2.94 -5.93
N PHE A 174 16.83 1.83 -5.78
CA PHE A 174 16.60 1.21 -4.47
C PHE A 174 17.89 0.68 -3.85
N ALA A 175 18.78 0.08 -4.65
CA ALA A 175 20.08 -0.42 -4.19
C ALA A 175 20.97 0.72 -3.65
N VAL A 176 21.02 1.87 -4.33
CA VAL A 176 21.79 3.05 -3.90
C VAL A 176 21.24 3.61 -2.59
N ALA A 177 19.93 3.71 -2.46
CA ALA A 177 19.28 4.21 -1.24
C ALA A 177 19.58 3.34 0.01
N ARG A 178 19.88 2.04 -0.17
CA ARG A 178 20.31 1.12 0.90
C ARG A 178 21.81 1.23 1.19
N GLY A 179 22.64 1.36 0.15
CA GLY A 179 24.10 1.44 0.29
C GLY A 179 24.56 2.69 1.04
N GLY A 180 23.92 3.82 0.85
CA GLY A 180 24.25 5.08 1.51
C GLY A 180 23.99 5.15 3.03
N ARG A 181 23.41 4.08 3.65
CA ARG A 181 23.19 4.00 5.11
C ARG A 181 24.19 3.11 5.83
N ARG A 182 25.16 2.49 5.13
CA ARG A 182 26.14 1.60 5.76
C ARG A 182 27.45 2.27 6.14
N GLU A 183 27.61 3.57 5.84
CA GLU A 183 28.82 4.32 6.17
C GLU A 183 28.50 5.53 7.06
N THR A 184 28.05 5.27 8.33
CA THR A 184 28.18 6.24 9.43
C THR A 184 28.22 5.52 10.76
#